data_210b5b6626b0db85f9577f45b1a22d91
#
_entry.id   210b5b6626b0db85f9577f45b1a22d91
#
_cell.length_a   1.000
_cell.length_b   1.000
_cell.length_c   1.000
_cell.angle_alpha   90.00
_cell.angle_beta   90.00
_cell.angle_gamma   90.00
#
_symmetry.space_group_name_H-M   'P 1'
#
loop_
_entity.id
_entity.type
_entity.pdbx_description
1 polymer ?
#
loop_
_entity_poly.entity_id
_entity_poly.type
_entity_poly.pdbx_seq_one_letter_code
_entity_poly.pdbx_strand_id
1 'polypeptide(L)'
;MFAYNPMRLNIGSIGYCSSQREPGLVSPDYVVFRCDTTRLDPEFLKYYVQSPSWRDWTVGSGVGSVRVRIYFRELARLPMLLPPIREQRAIAHMLGTLDDRIELNRRMNETLEAMARALFKSWFVDFDPVRAKAEGRDTGLPPHIADLFPDSFEDSELGEIPVGWRVGTVGGEFAITMGQSPPGETYNEAGNGLPFYQGRADFGPRFPNRRVYCTAPTRFASAGDTLVSVRAPVGDINMATESCGVGRGVAAVRHNAGGTAYTYQCMRDLRDAFAQYEAGGTVFGSIGKKEFHAMSCVVPPAALVTAFEEQAAPIDSRLLAGECESHVLASLRDTLLPRLVSGELRT
;
A
#
# COMPACT_ATOMS: atom_id res chain seq x y z
N MET A 1 -8.72 2.38 27.83
CA MET A 1 -7.53 2.86 28.57
C MET A 1 -6.57 3.51 27.60
N PHE A 2 -5.83 4.51 28.07
CA PHE A 2 -4.76 5.15 27.28
C PHE A 2 -3.42 4.84 27.90
N ALA A 3 -2.39 4.71 27.05
CA ALA A 3 -1.01 4.55 27.48
C ALA A 3 -0.11 5.48 26.65
N TYR A 4 0.80 6.21 27.27
CA TYR A 4 1.71 7.09 26.54
C TYR A 4 3.12 7.10 27.16
N ASN A 5 4.10 7.41 26.31
CA ASN A 5 5.47 7.63 26.77
C ASN A 5 5.67 9.12 27.13
N PRO A 6 5.99 9.45 28.40
CA PRO A 6 6.15 10.85 28.85
C PRO A 6 7.20 11.65 28.08
N MET A 7 8.24 10.99 27.55
CA MET A 7 9.31 11.63 26.78
C MET A 7 9.02 11.82 25.30
N ARG A 8 7.91 11.24 24.81
CA ARG A 8 7.56 11.20 23.40
C ARG A 8 6.09 11.59 23.12
N LEU A 9 5.41 12.15 24.13
CA LEU A 9 4.01 12.56 23.96
C LEU A 9 3.87 13.68 22.92
N ASN A 10 4.84 14.59 22.86
CA ASN A 10 4.91 15.68 21.89
C ASN A 10 5.09 15.23 20.43
N ILE A 11 5.52 14.00 20.20
CA ILE A 11 5.62 13.40 18.87
C ILE A 11 4.56 12.31 18.62
N GLY A 12 3.49 12.33 19.43
CA GLY A 12 2.32 11.47 19.22
C GLY A 12 2.40 10.06 19.82
N SER A 13 3.34 9.80 20.75
CA SER A 13 3.43 8.48 21.40
C SER A 13 2.37 8.30 22.47
N ILE A 14 1.10 8.21 22.05
CA ILE A 14 -0.06 7.87 22.87
C ILE A 14 -0.90 6.84 22.13
N GLY A 15 -1.31 5.78 22.83
CA GLY A 15 -2.17 4.72 22.31
C GLY A 15 -3.46 4.59 23.12
N TYR A 16 -4.53 4.20 22.44
CA TYR A 16 -5.82 3.86 23.03
C TYR A 16 -6.08 2.36 22.90
N CYS A 17 -6.37 1.70 24.01
CA CYS A 17 -6.83 0.32 24.06
C CYS A 17 -8.31 0.32 24.47
N SER A 18 -9.19 -0.10 23.54
CA SER A 18 -10.62 -0.27 23.81
C SER A 18 -10.85 -1.48 24.73
N SER A 19 -12.01 -1.52 25.37
CA SER A 19 -12.41 -2.66 26.22
C SER A 19 -12.66 -3.96 25.45
N GLN A 20 -12.77 -3.87 24.12
CA GLN A 20 -13.03 -5.02 23.22
C GLN A 20 -11.73 -5.70 22.74
N ARG A 21 -10.56 -5.13 23.03
CA ARG A 21 -9.26 -5.70 22.67
C ARG A 21 -8.64 -6.44 23.84
N GLU A 22 -7.85 -7.45 23.52
CA GLU A 22 -7.04 -8.14 24.53
C GLU A 22 -6.10 -7.16 25.25
N PRO A 23 -5.84 -7.38 26.56
CA PRO A 23 -4.89 -6.55 27.30
C PRO A 23 -3.50 -6.58 26.65
N GLY A 24 -2.94 -5.39 26.43
CA GLY A 24 -1.57 -5.23 25.93
C GLY A 24 -0.58 -4.96 27.08
N LEU A 25 0.67 -5.26 26.82
CA LEU A 25 1.79 -4.91 27.71
C LEU A 25 2.44 -3.61 27.22
N VAL A 26 2.82 -2.76 28.15
CA VAL A 26 3.60 -1.54 27.89
C VAL A 26 4.84 -1.53 28.79
N SER A 27 5.89 -0.80 28.37
CA SER A 27 7.08 -0.59 29.21
C SER A 27 6.73 0.10 30.52
N PRO A 28 7.45 -0.16 31.62
CA PRO A 28 7.28 0.53 32.91
C PRO A 28 7.38 2.06 32.81
N ASP A 29 8.05 2.60 31.81
CA ASP A 29 8.17 4.04 31.57
C ASP A 29 6.88 4.69 31.04
N TYR A 30 5.89 3.89 30.67
CA TYR A 30 4.62 4.41 30.16
C TYR A 30 3.68 4.81 31.28
N VAL A 31 3.00 5.92 31.09
CA VAL A 31 1.87 6.33 31.94
C VAL A 31 0.59 5.73 31.36
N VAL A 32 -0.15 4.98 32.19
CA VAL A 32 -1.45 4.41 31.84
C VAL A 32 -2.54 5.15 32.62
N PHE A 33 -3.60 5.57 31.93
CA PHE A 33 -4.71 6.26 32.57
C PHE A 33 -6.08 5.86 31.98
N ARG A 34 -7.14 6.20 32.71
CA ARG A 34 -8.54 6.04 32.28
C ARG A 34 -9.27 7.37 32.36
N CYS A 35 -10.24 7.55 31.49
CA CYS A 35 -11.15 8.67 31.56
C CYS A 35 -12.20 8.44 32.67
N ASP A 36 -12.63 9.50 33.31
CA ASP A 36 -13.90 9.52 34.03
C ASP A 36 -15.02 9.57 32.96
N THR A 37 -15.66 8.44 32.71
CA THR A 37 -16.64 8.28 31.64
C THR A 37 -17.95 9.03 31.90
N THR A 38 -18.13 9.64 33.09
CA THR A 38 -19.25 10.53 33.38
C THR A 38 -19.05 11.91 32.75
N ARG A 39 -17.81 12.30 32.48
CA ARG A 39 -17.41 13.63 31.95
C ARG A 39 -16.70 13.57 30.61
N LEU A 40 -15.92 12.55 30.34
CA LEU A 40 -15.08 12.42 29.15
C LEU A 40 -15.23 11.04 28.51
N ASP A 41 -15.78 11.01 27.32
CA ASP A 41 -15.91 9.79 26.54
C ASP A 41 -14.52 9.36 26.01
N PRO A 42 -14.09 8.10 26.19
CA PRO A 42 -12.79 7.63 25.73
C PRO A 42 -12.61 7.66 24.21
N GLU A 43 -13.66 7.39 23.44
CA GLU A 43 -13.60 7.44 21.98
C GLU A 43 -13.46 8.91 21.50
N PHE A 44 -14.12 9.85 22.18
CA PHE A 44 -13.90 11.28 21.91
C PHE A 44 -12.45 11.68 22.20
N LEU A 45 -11.87 11.25 23.34
CA LEU A 45 -10.47 11.54 23.66
C LEU A 45 -9.52 10.93 22.63
N LYS A 46 -9.82 9.74 22.10
CA LYS A 46 -9.04 9.10 21.00
C LYS A 46 -8.90 10.04 19.79
N TYR A 47 -9.94 10.80 19.46
CA TYR A 47 -9.89 11.78 18.38
C TYR A 47 -9.28 13.11 18.82
N TYR A 48 -9.59 13.56 20.03
CA TYR A 48 -9.02 14.79 20.57
C TYR A 48 -7.48 14.78 20.56
N VAL A 49 -6.84 13.68 20.92
CA VAL A 49 -5.37 13.55 20.92
C VAL A 49 -4.73 13.60 19.52
N GLN A 50 -5.53 13.57 18.46
CA GLN A 50 -5.08 13.74 17.07
C GLN A 50 -5.26 15.19 16.59
N SER A 51 -5.94 16.03 17.37
CA SER A 51 -6.29 17.41 16.99
C SER A 51 -5.08 18.35 17.04
N PRO A 52 -5.11 19.46 16.29
CA PRO A 52 -4.12 20.54 16.42
C PRO A 52 -4.00 21.07 17.85
N SER A 53 -5.12 21.30 18.55
CA SER A 53 -5.14 21.80 19.93
C SER A 53 -4.34 20.92 20.88
N TRP A 54 -4.44 19.58 20.76
CA TRP A 54 -3.62 18.66 21.52
C TRP A 54 -2.14 18.79 21.15
N ARG A 55 -1.81 18.84 19.87
CA ARG A 55 -0.43 18.96 19.39
C ARG A 55 0.23 20.24 19.88
N ASP A 56 -0.46 21.36 19.72
CA ASP A 56 0.06 22.66 20.14
C ASP A 56 0.32 22.68 21.67
N TRP A 57 -0.59 22.11 22.45
CA TRP A 57 -0.40 22.01 23.90
C TRP A 57 0.78 21.11 24.26
N THR A 58 0.91 19.91 23.64
CA THR A 58 2.00 18.97 23.95
C THR A 58 3.38 19.50 23.56
N VAL A 59 3.45 20.31 22.50
CA VAL A 59 4.68 20.98 22.06
C VAL A 59 4.99 22.17 22.98
N GLY A 60 3.98 22.97 23.35
CA GLY A 60 4.15 24.18 24.18
C GLY A 60 4.33 23.90 25.66
N SER A 61 3.89 22.75 26.17
CA SER A 61 3.94 22.43 27.62
C SER A 61 5.28 21.86 28.08
N GLY A 62 6.26 21.82 27.22
CA GLY A 62 7.58 21.29 27.54
C GLY A 62 8.41 22.16 28.44
N VAL A 63 8.54 21.78 29.70
CA VAL A 63 9.47 22.40 30.64
C VAL A 63 10.82 21.69 30.59
N GLY A 64 11.86 22.38 30.10
CA GLY A 64 13.25 21.91 30.14
C GLY A 64 13.96 21.98 28.77
N SER A 65 15.19 22.45 28.77
CA SER A 65 15.95 22.80 27.58
C SER A 65 16.51 21.61 26.77
N VAL A 66 16.40 20.35 27.21
CA VAL A 66 17.03 19.20 26.55
C VAL A 66 16.13 17.97 26.41
N ARG A 67 15.20 17.69 27.34
CA ARG A 67 14.24 16.57 27.25
C ARG A 67 12.91 16.97 27.90
N VAL A 68 11.95 17.29 27.09
CA VAL A 68 10.58 17.52 27.52
C VAL A 68 9.99 16.21 28.05
N ARG A 69 9.50 16.23 29.31
CA ARG A 69 8.74 15.12 29.88
C ARG A 69 7.38 15.65 30.32
N ILE A 70 6.31 14.97 29.92
CA ILE A 70 4.94 15.28 30.31
C ILE A 70 4.43 14.09 31.13
N TYR A 71 4.49 14.19 32.44
CA TYR A 71 3.92 13.18 33.34
C TYR A 71 2.41 13.38 33.48
N PHE A 72 1.74 12.46 34.16
CA PHE A 72 0.29 12.52 34.36
C PHE A 72 -0.18 13.81 35.05
N ARG A 73 0.62 14.34 35.96
CA ARG A 73 0.31 15.59 36.68
C ARG A 73 0.21 16.80 35.73
N GLU A 74 1.08 16.87 34.74
CA GLU A 74 1.08 17.89 33.69
C GLU A 74 -0.09 17.64 32.73
N LEU A 75 -0.26 16.40 32.28
CA LEU A 75 -1.37 16.00 31.42
C LEU A 75 -2.75 16.32 32.04
N ALA A 76 -2.92 16.08 33.34
CA ALA A 76 -4.16 16.36 34.06
C ALA A 76 -4.52 17.88 34.13
N ARG A 77 -3.59 18.77 33.77
CA ARG A 77 -3.80 20.22 33.68
C ARG A 77 -4.11 20.71 32.27
N LEU A 78 -4.18 19.81 31.29
CA LEU A 78 -4.55 20.15 29.91
C LEU A 78 -5.88 20.89 29.90
N PRO A 79 -5.91 22.17 29.46
CA PRO A 79 -7.15 22.86 29.24
C PRO A 79 -7.86 22.25 28.03
N MET A 80 -8.99 21.61 28.26
CA MET A 80 -9.76 20.94 27.23
C MET A 80 -11.18 21.48 27.17
N LEU A 81 -11.61 21.92 26.00
CA LEU A 81 -13.02 22.23 25.77
C LEU A 81 -13.79 20.90 25.77
N LEU A 82 -14.68 20.72 26.74
CA LEU A 82 -15.50 19.53 26.88
C LEU A 82 -16.94 19.85 26.50
N PRO A 83 -17.41 19.43 25.34
CA PRO A 83 -18.83 19.44 25.01
C PRO A 83 -19.64 18.53 25.96
N PRO A 84 -20.96 18.65 26.02
CA PRO A 84 -21.78 17.67 26.72
C PRO A 84 -21.49 16.23 26.27
N ILE A 85 -21.58 15.27 27.17
CA ILE A 85 -21.21 13.88 26.90
C ILE A 85 -21.93 13.27 25.68
N ARG A 86 -23.17 13.74 25.42
CA ARG A 86 -23.93 13.31 24.22
C ARG A 86 -23.25 13.78 22.93
N GLU A 87 -22.79 15.04 22.91
CA GLU A 87 -22.09 15.63 21.76
C GLU A 87 -20.71 14.94 21.57
N GLN A 88 -19.96 14.67 22.66
CA GLN A 88 -18.72 13.91 22.59
C GLN A 88 -18.92 12.55 21.90
N ARG A 89 -19.99 11.82 22.28
CA ARG A 89 -20.33 10.53 21.68
C ARG A 89 -20.77 10.67 20.22
N ALA A 90 -21.51 11.72 19.86
CA ALA A 90 -21.90 11.97 18.48
C ALA A 90 -20.67 12.26 17.59
N ILE A 91 -19.75 13.11 18.08
CA ILE A 91 -18.46 13.40 17.39
C ILE A 91 -17.65 12.11 17.21
N ALA A 92 -17.47 11.35 18.30
CA ALA A 92 -16.71 10.10 18.27
C ALA A 92 -17.34 9.07 17.31
N HIS A 93 -18.66 8.96 17.28
CA HIS A 93 -19.38 8.07 16.37
C HIS A 93 -19.21 8.50 14.91
N MET A 94 -19.36 9.78 14.60
CA MET A 94 -19.18 10.31 13.24
C MET A 94 -17.77 10.01 12.71
N LEU A 95 -16.73 10.39 13.46
CA LEU A 95 -15.34 10.15 13.06
C LEU A 95 -15.01 8.66 13.03
N GLY A 96 -15.56 7.88 13.99
CA GLY A 96 -15.41 6.42 14.04
C GLY A 96 -15.99 5.71 12.83
N THR A 97 -17.15 6.15 12.35
CA THR A 97 -17.78 5.59 11.14
C THR A 97 -16.89 5.77 9.91
N LEU A 98 -16.18 6.91 9.79
CA LEU A 98 -15.21 7.14 8.71
C LEU A 98 -14.00 6.19 8.83
N ASP A 99 -13.44 6.07 10.04
CA ASP A 99 -12.32 5.14 10.30
C ASP A 99 -12.71 3.68 10.05
N ASP A 100 -13.90 3.25 10.50
CA ASP A 100 -14.41 1.89 10.29
C ASP A 100 -14.57 1.58 8.79
N ARG A 101 -15.02 2.56 8.00
CA ARG A 101 -15.15 2.40 6.55
C ARG A 101 -13.78 2.32 5.86
N ILE A 102 -12.81 3.14 6.27
CA ILE A 102 -11.42 3.07 5.80
C ILE A 102 -10.82 1.69 6.10
N GLU A 103 -11.00 1.20 7.32
CA GLU A 103 -10.50 -0.11 7.74
C GLU A 103 -11.18 -1.26 6.99
N LEU A 104 -12.48 -1.15 6.72
CA LEU A 104 -13.21 -2.13 5.90
C LEU A 104 -12.66 -2.18 4.47
N ASN A 105 -12.43 -1.02 3.85
CA ASN A 105 -11.82 -0.95 2.52
C ASN A 105 -10.42 -1.56 2.51
N ARG A 106 -9.60 -1.28 3.53
CA ARG A 106 -8.26 -1.88 3.65
C ARG A 106 -8.31 -3.40 3.68
N ARG A 107 -9.16 -3.99 4.54
CA ARG A 107 -9.33 -5.46 4.64
C ARG A 107 -9.88 -6.06 3.36
N MET A 108 -10.81 -5.38 2.71
CA MET A 108 -11.33 -5.81 1.43
C MET A 108 -10.23 -5.81 0.36
N ASN A 109 -9.42 -4.77 0.31
CA ASN A 109 -8.29 -4.68 -0.62
C ASN A 109 -7.26 -5.79 -0.36
N GLU A 110 -6.94 -6.10 0.90
CA GLU A 110 -6.06 -7.22 1.24
C GLU A 110 -6.61 -8.57 0.74
N THR A 111 -7.92 -8.78 0.88
CA THR A 111 -8.60 -9.99 0.40
C THR A 111 -8.57 -10.07 -1.12
N LEU A 112 -8.90 -8.98 -1.82
CA LEU A 112 -8.87 -8.90 -3.28
C LEU A 112 -7.46 -9.13 -3.85
N GLU A 113 -6.42 -8.56 -3.20
CA GLU A 113 -5.02 -8.84 -3.54
C GLU A 113 -4.66 -10.31 -3.40
N ALA A 114 -5.10 -10.93 -2.29
CA ALA A 114 -4.87 -12.35 -2.08
C ALA A 114 -5.57 -13.22 -3.13
N MET A 115 -6.80 -12.84 -3.54
CA MET A 115 -7.55 -13.54 -4.59
C MET A 115 -6.85 -13.44 -5.95
N ALA A 116 -6.45 -12.23 -6.38
CA ALA A 116 -5.75 -12.03 -7.64
C ALA A 116 -4.42 -12.79 -7.69
N ARG A 117 -3.68 -12.77 -6.56
CA ARG A 117 -2.44 -13.53 -6.42
C ARG A 117 -2.65 -15.04 -6.47
N ALA A 118 -3.68 -15.56 -5.79
CA ALA A 118 -3.99 -16.98 -5.80
C ALA A 118 -4.40 -17.47 -7.19
N LEU A 119 -5.18 -16.68 -7.91
CA LEU A 119 -5.57 -16.95 -9.29
C LEU A 119 -4.35 -17.03 -10.22
N PHE A 120 -3.45 -16.01 -10.12
CA PHE A 120 -2.22 -15.99 -10.91
C PHE A 120 -1.33 -17.20 -10.59
N LYS A 121 -1.14 -17.47 -9.30
CA LYS A 121 -0.31 -18.61 -8.84
C LYS A 121 -0.85 -19.94 -9.35
N SER A 122 -2.15 -20.17 -9.22
CA SER A 122 -2.80 -21.39 -9.70
C SER A 122 -2.63 -21.61 -11.22
N TRP A 123 -2.75 -20.53 -12.03
CA TRP A 123 -2.71 -20.66 -13.47
C TRP A 123 -1.29 -20.69 -14.06
N PHE A 124 -0.37 -19.88 -13.52
CA PHE A 124 0.92 -19.58 -14.17
C PHE A 124 2.15 -20.04 -13.37
N VAL A 125 1.97 -20.52 -12.14
CA VAL A 125 3.06 -20.97 -11.28
C VAL A 125 2.88 -22.44 -10.88
N ASP A 126 1.74 -22.79 -10.28
CA ASP A 126 1.43 -24.17 -9.85
C ASP A 126 0.85 -24.99 -11.01
N PHE A 127 0.32 -24.34 -12.06
CA PHE A 127 -0.32 -24.94 -13.24
C PHE A 127 -1.48 -25.87 -12.86
N ASP A 128 -2.27 -25.52 -11.84
CA ASP A 128 -3.34 -26.38 -11.31
C ASP A 128 -4.33 -26.86 -12.36
N PRO A 129 -4.80 -26.02 -13.34
CA PRO A 129 -5.71 -26.48 -14.38
C PRO A 129 -5.10 -27.56 -15.28
N VAL A 130 -3.79 -27.45 -15.59
CA VAL A 130 -3.07 -28.42 -16.40
C VAL A 130 -2.91 -29.74 -15.64
N ARG A 131 -2.51 -29.67 -14.34
CA ARG A 131 -2.42 -30.85 -13.49
C ARG A 131 -3.76 -31.57 -13.34
N ALA A 132 -4.84 -30.80 -13.12
CA ALA A 132 -6.19 -31.38 -13.02
C ALA A 132 -6.58 -32.12 -14.29
N LYS A 133 -6.32 -31.56 -15.48
CA LYS A 133 -6.58 -32.21 -16.77
C LYS A 133 -5.71 -33.47 -16.97
N ALA A 134 -4.42 -33.41 -16.68
CA ALA A 134 -3.50 -34.54 -16.77
C ALA A 134 -3.93 -35.72 -15.87
N GLU A 135 -4.53 -35.43 -14.72
CA GLU A 135 -5.07 -36.40 -13.79
C GLU A 135 -6.52 -36.81 -14.06
N GLY A 136 -7.16 -36.26 -15.10
CA GLY A 136 -8.55 -36.53 -15.43
C GLY A 136 -9.55 -35.95 -14.42
N ARG A 137 -9.13 -34.93 -13.65
CA ARG A 137 -9.96 -34.21 -12.69
C ARG A 137 -10.61 -32.97 -13.33
N ASP A 138 -11.72 -32.54 -12.75
CA ASP A 138 -12.32 -31.26 -13.07
C ASP A 138 -11.38 -30.11 -12.66
N THR A 139 -11.20 -29.14 -13.57
CA THR A 139 -10.40 -27.94 -13.32
C THR A 139 -11.12 -26.92 -12.43
N GLY A 140 -12.43 -27.04 -12.27
CA GLY A 140 -13.27 -26.03 -11.61
C GLY A 140 -13.42 -24.73 -12.39
N LEU A 141 -12.90 -24.66 -13.62
CA LEU A 141 -13.00 -23.48 -14.49
C LEU A 141 -14.16 -23.62 -15.48
N PRO A 142 -14.73 -22.49 -15.94
CA PRO A 142 -15.68 -22.54 -17.07
C PRO A 142 -15.05 -23.22 -18.29
N PRO A 143 -15.82 -24.01 -19.09
CA PRO A 143 -15.28 -24.80 -20.18
C PRO A 143 -14.42 -23.99 -21.17
N HIS A 144 -14.86 -22.80 -21.56
CA HIS A 144 -14.15 -21.93 -22.50
C HIS A 144 -12.79 -21.43 -21.98
N ILE A 145 -12.57 -21.42 -20.65
CA ILE A 145 -11.28 -21.12 -20.04
C ILE A 145 -10.47 -22.40 -19.88
N ALA A 146 -11.10 -23.49 -19.40
CA ALA A 146 -10.45 -24.78 -19.23
C ALA A 146 -9.83 -25.28 -20.53
N ASP A 147 -10.51 -25.10 -21.67
CA ASP A 147 -10.04 -25.52 -22.99
C ASP A 147 -8.76 -24.81 -23.47
N LEU A 148 -8.42 -23.66 -22.88
CA LEU A 148 -7.17 -22.93 -23.18
C LEU A 148 -5.93 -23.60 -22.59
N PHE A 149 -6.10 -24.44 -21.55
CA PHE A 149 -4.99 -25.13 -20.89
C PHE A 149 -4.72 -26.48 -21.55
N PRO A 150 -3.44 -26.86 -21.76
CA PRO A 150 -3.10 -28.23 -22.17
C PRO A 150 -3.38 -29.22 -21.03
N ASP A 151 -3.20 -30.51 -21.32
CA ASP A 151 -3.39 -31.63 -20.39
C ASP A 151 -2.07 -32.35 -20.03
N SER A 152 -0.93 -31.77 -20.41
CA SER A 152 0.38 -32.37 -20.25
C SER A 152 1.48 -31.33 -20.08
N PHE A 153 2.65 -31.79 -19.66
CA PHE A 153 3.85 -30.99 -19.39
C PHE A 153 5.00 -31.41 -20.29
N GLU A 154 5.95 -30.51 -20.48
CA GLU A 154 7.24 -30.72 -21.14
C GLU A 154 8.37 -30.12 -20.33
N ASP A 155 9.57 -30.67 -20.44
CA ASP A 155 10.77 -30.19 -19.76
C ASP A 155 11.26 -28.87 -20.37
N SER A 156 11.69 -27.95 -19.50
CA SER A 156 12.31 -26.70 -19.91
C SER A 156 13.49 -26.31 -19.01
N GLU A 157 14.18 -25.21 -19.35
CA GLU A 157 15.26 -24.64 -18.55
C GLU A 157 14.79 -24.16 -17.16
N LEU A 158 13.49 -23.89 -16.98
CA LEU A 158 12.87 -23.47 -15.72
C LEU A 158 12.14 -24.60 -14.99
N GLY A 159 12.35 -25.85 -15.40
CA GLY A 159 11.63 -27.04 -14.92
C GLY A 159 10.48 -27.41 -15.86
N GLU A 160 9.55 -28.25 -15.37
CA GLU A 160 8.37 -28.65 -16.14
C GLU A 160 7.42 -27.46 -16.38
N ILE A 161 7.09 -27.23 -17.64
CA ILE A 161 6.11 -26.23 -18.06
C ILE A 161 4.98 -26.90 -18.87
N PRO A 162 3.78 -26.31 -18.94
CA PRO A 162 2.71 -26.83 -19.78
C PRO A 162 3.11 -26.92 -21.26
N VAL A 163 2.72 -27.99 -21.94
CA VAL A 163 2.99 -28.19 -23.37
C VAL A 163 2.48 -26.99 -24.19
N GLY A 164 3.34 -26.50 -25.08
CA GLY A 164 3.04 -25.36 -25.94
C GLY A 164 3.25 -24.00 -25.28
N TRP A 165 3.67 -23.96 -23.99
CA TRP A 165 4.20 -22.75 -23.40
C TRP A 165 5.71 -22.68 -23.71
N ARG A 166 6.33 -21.53 -23.45
CA ARG A 166 7.76 -21.38 -23.74
C ARG A 166 8.50 -20.64 -22.63
N VAL A 167 9.78 -20.85 -22.54
CA VAL A 167 10.67 -19.99 -21.77
C VAL A 167 11.02 -18.77 -22.62
N GLY A 168 10.84 -17.59 -22.05
CA GLY A 168 11.17 -16.31 -22.66
C GLY A 168 11.96 -15.43 -21.68
N THR A 169 12.18 -14.20 -22.06
CA THR A 169 12.82 -13.19 -21.20
C THR A 169 11.89 -12.04 -20.93
N VAL A 170 12.05 -11.40 -19.77
CA VAL A 170 11.25 -10.23 -19.40
C VAL A 170 11.36 -9.14 -20.46
N GLY A 171 12.56 -8.89 -21.02
CA GLY A 171 12.75 -7.92 -22.08
C GLY A 171 12.15 -8.31 -23.43
N GLY A 172 11.85 -9.59 -23.65
CA GLY A 172 11.15 -10.07 -24.86
C GLY A 172 9.63 -9.91 -24.76
N GLU A 173 9.08 -10.11 -23.56
CA GLU A 173 7.64 -10.13 -23.32
C GLU A 173 7.08 -8.78 -22.84
N PHE A 174 7.93 -7.94 -22.24
CA PHE A 174 7.50 -6.69 -21.63
C PHE A 174 8.29 -5.49 -22.16
N ALA A 175 7.59 -4.41 -22.44
CA ALA A 175 8.18 -3.10 -22.63
C ALA A 175 8.64 -2.54 -21.28
N ILE A 176 9.95 -2.24 -21.14
CA ILE A 176 10.54 -1.76 -19.91
C ILE A 176 11.10 -0.35 -20.11
N THR A 177 10.56 0.61 -19.40
CA THR A 177 11.06 1.99 -19.35
C THR A 177 11.84 2.20 -18.06
N MET A 178 13.17 2.17 -18.14
CA MET A 178 14.04 2.53 -17.00
C MET A 178 13.92 4.03 -16.73
N GLY A 179 13.64 4.37 -15.48
CA GLY A 179 13.45 5.75 -15.07
C GLY A 179 14.75 6.56 -15.07
N GLN A 180 14.62 7.87 -15.12
CA GLN A 180 15.71 8.84 -15.11
C GLN A 180 15.34 10.03 -14.25
N SER A 181 16.29 10.51 -13.44
CA SER A 181 16.09 11.69 -12.60
C SER A 181 16.44 12.95 -13.37
N PRO A 182 15.48 13.84 -13.63
CA PRO A 182 15.74 15.17 -14.16
C PRO A 182 16.41 16.08 -13.11
N PRO A 183 16.81 17.31 -13.46
CA PRO A 183 17.40 18.27 -12.53
C PRO A 183 16.50 18.56 -11.31
N GLY A 184 17.11 18.73 -10.14
CA GLY A 184 16.39 18.85 -8.85
C GLY A 184 15.44 20.05 -8.77
N GLU A 185 15.72 21.14 -9.49
CA GLU A 185 14.88 22.34 -9.57
C GLU A 185 13.51 22.10 -10.25
N THR A 186 13.35 20.96 -10.94
CA THR A 186 12.07 20.58 -11.56
C THR A 186 11.12 19.89 -10.59
N TYR A 187 11.59 19.57 -9.36
CA TYR A 187 10.76 18.87 -8.35
C TYR A 187 10.02 19.87 -7.46
N ASN A 188 8.82 19.50 -7.07
CA ASN A 188 8.02 20.26 -6.12
C ASN A 188 7.02 19.38 -5.37
N GLU A 189 6.48 19.89 -4.27
CA GLU A 189 5.41 19.28 -3.49
C GLU A 189 4.07 20.05 -3.66
N ALA A 190 4.07 21.07 -4.52
CA ALA A 190 2.90 21.95 -4.74
C ALA A 190 1.91 21.41 -5.79
N GLY A 191 2.15 20.23 -6.36
CA GLY A 191 1.29 19.63 -7.37
C GLY A 191 1.54 20.12 -8.80
N ASN A 192 2.61 20.88 -9.05
CA ASN A 192 2.92 21.38 -10.38
C ASN A 192 3.60 20.33 -11.25
N GLY A 193 3.03 20.03 -12.42
CA GLY A 193 3.53 19.00 -13.34
C GLY A 193 2.91 17.62 -13.08
N LEU A 194 3.65 16.56 -13.42
CA LEU A 194 3.19 15.18 -13.23
C LEU A 194 3.64 14.61 -11.89
N PRO A 195 2.89 13.69 -11.27
CA PRO A 195 3.38 12.87 -10.17
C PRO A 195 4.71 12.22 -10.56
N PHE A 196 5.67 12.20 -9.66
CA PHE A 196 7.02 11.72 -9.94
C PHE A 196 7.49 10.73 -8.87
N TYR A 197 7.71 9.48 -9.27
CA TYR A 197 8.08 8.39 -8.38
C TYR A 197 9.57 8.03 -8.53
N GLN A 198 10.32 8.12 -7.45
CA GLN A 198 11.77 7.97 -7.46
C GLN A 198 12.27 6.63 -6.93
N GLY A 199 11.44 5.92 -6.17
CA GLY A 199 11.78 4.64 -5.55
C GLY A 199 10.74 4.15 -4.57
N ARG A 200 11.12 3.16 -3.77
CA ARG A 200 10.27 2.48 -2.76
C ARG A 200 9.57 3.44 -1.80
N ALA A 201 10.18 4.57 -1.47
CA ALA A 201 9.58 5.54 -0.54
C ALA A 201 8.26 6.15 -1.03
N ASP A 202 8.00 6.08 -2.35
CA ASP A 202 6.79 6.58 -2.97
C ASP A 202 5.71 5.49 -3.11
N PHE A 203 6.05 4.21 -2.87
CA PHE A 203 5.15 3.08 -3.05
C PHE A 203 4.22 2.90 -1.84
N GLY A 204 2.93 2.80 -2.12
CA GLY A 204 1.90 2.36 -1.19
C GLY A 204 1.70 0.83 -1.23
N PRO A 205 0.62 0.31 -0.64
CA PRO A 205 0.32 -1.12 -0.66
C PRO A 205 0.15 -1.70 -2.07
N ARG A 206 -0.55 -0.99 -2.95
CA ARG A 206 -0.80 -1.37 -4.35
C ARG A 206 -0.49 -0.23 -5.31
N PHE A 207 -0.82 1.00 -4.92
CA PHE A 207 -0.70 2.21 -5.72
C PHE A 207 0.25 3.20 -5.06
N PRO A 208 0.97 4.02 -5.84
CA PRO A 208 1.95 4.94 -5.27
C PRO A 208 1.28 6.16 -4.62
N ASN A 209 1.94 6.70 -3.61
CA ASN A 209 1.54 7.93 -2.95
C ASN A 209 2.06 9.15 -3.70
N ARG A 210 1.19 10.11 -3.99
CA ARG A 210 1.55 11.39 -4.62
C ARG A 210 2.25 12.30 -3.62
N ARG A 211 3.55 12.26 -3.59
CA ARG A 211 4.36 13.05 -2.64
C ARG A 211 5.18 14.12 -3.35
N VAL A 212 5.73 13.80 -4.51
CA VAL A 212 6.58 14.69 -5.31
C VAL A 212 6.01 14.78 -6.71
N TYR A 213 6.11 15.97 -7.29
CA TYR A 213 5.74 16.27 -8.67
C TYR A 213 6.96 16.78 -9.44
N CYS A 214 6.94 16.62 -10.75
CA CYS A 214 8.02 17.09 -11.64
C CYS A 214 7.42 17.83 -12.83
N THR A 215 7.95 19.02 -13.09
CA THR A 215 7.53 19.87 -14.23
C THR A 215 8.18 19.47 -15.55
N ALA A 216 9.31 18.73 -15.51
CA ALA A 216 10.04 18.31 -16.69
C ALA A 216 10.53 16.85 -16.60
N PRO A 217 9.62 15.86 -16.40
CA PRO A 217 10.02 14.45 -16.38
C PRO A 217 10.50 14.00 -17.78
N THR A 218 11.52 13.14 -17.82
CA THR A 218 12.12 12.64 -19.07
C THR A 218 11.74 11.20 -19.40
N ARG A 219 11.25 10.45 -18.41
CA ARG A 219 10.76 9.09 -18.53
C ARG A 219 9.39 8.98 -17.90
N PHE A 220 8.50 8.25 -18.55
CA PHE A 220 7.08 8.23 -18.22
C PHE A 220 6.59 6.80 -18.00
N ALA A 221 5.60 6.67 -17.14
CA ALA A 221 4.71 5.54 -17.05
C ALA A 221 3.28 6.01 -17.37
N SER A 222 2.47 5.14 -17.92
CA SER A 222 1.03 5.39 -18.12
C SER A 222 0.22 4.70 -17.03
N ALA A 223 -1.05 5.08 -16.89
CA ALA A 223 -1.98 4.36 -16.03
C ALA A 223 -1.98 2.85 -16.37
N GLY A 224 -1.94 2.01 -15.35
CA GLY A 224 -1.88 0.55 -15.48
C GLY A 224 -0.46 -0.02 -15.64
N ASP A 225 0.57 0.79 -15.87
CA ASP A 225 1.94 0.28 -15.88
C ASP A 225 2.35 -0.21 -14.48
N THR A 226 3.02 -1.35 -14.44
CA THR A 226 3.64 -1.85 -13.22
C THR A 226 4.93 -1.08 -12.96
N LEU A 227 5.04 -0.48 -11.78
CA LEU A 227 6.22 0.21 -11.31
C LEU A 227 7.07 -0.76 -10.50
N VAL A 228 8.32 -0.94 -10.86
CA VAL A 228 9.27 -1.84 -10.18
C VAL A 228 10.42 -1.02 -9.62
N SER A 229 10.72 -1.17 -8.33
CA SER A 229 11.91 -0.56 -7.76
C SER A 229 13.17 -1.28 -8.28
N VAL A 230 14.09 -0.51 -8.86
CA VAL A 230 15.35 -1.04 -9.45
C VAL A 230 16.59 -0.66 -8.65
N ARG A 231 16.40 -0.03 -7.49
CA ARG A 231 17.43 0.29 -6.48
C ARG A 231 16.91 -0.03 -5.10
N ALA A 232 17.82 -0.26 -4.17
CA ALA A 232 17.56 -0.76 -2.81
C ALA A 232 16.34 -0.12 -2.11
N PRO A 233 15.36 -0.93 -1.75
CA PRO A 233 15.22 -2.35 -2.05
C PRO A 233 14.83 -2.60 -3.51
N VAL A 234 15.39 -3.67 -4.15
CA VAL A 234 15.07 -4.05 -5.54
C VAL A 234 13.89 -5.01 -5.56
N GLY A 235 12.99 -4.83 -6.56
CA GLY A 235 11.88 -5.77 -6.77
C GLY A 235 10.61 -5.49 -5.95
N ASP A 236 10.52 -4.36 -5.25
CA ASP A 236 9.21 -3.90 -4.78
C ASP A 236 8.39 -3.37 -5.95
N ILE A 237 7.10 -3.66 -5.96
CA ILE A 237 6.20 -3.34 -7.05
C ILE A 237 5.00 -2.51 -6.62
N ASN A 238 4.55 -1.69 -7.55
CA ASN A 238 3.36 -0.87 -7.44
C ASN A 238 2.69 -0.74 -8.81
N MET A 239 1.53 -0.12 -8.91
CA MET A 239 0.85 0.12 -10.17
C MET A 239 0.53 1.61 -10.33
N ALA A 240 0.92 2.19 -11.45
CA ALA A 240 0.60 3.57 -11.77
C ALA A 240 -0.92 3.74 -11.99
N THR A 241 -1.52 4.71 -11.31
CA THR A 241 -2.95 5.01 -11.44
C THR A 241 -3.24 6.05 -12.53
N GLU A 242 -2.20 6.75 -12.97
CA GLU A 242 -2.25 7.85 -13.94
C GLU A 242 -0.91 7.98 -14.67
N SER A 243 -0.84 8.83 -15.68
CA SER A 243 0.43 9.19 -16.28
C SER A 243 1.33 9.88 -15.27
N CYS A 244 2.57 9.38 -15.12
CA CYS A 244 3.53 9.88 -14.14
C CYS A 244 4.95 9.84 -14.68
N GLY A 245 5.83 10.60 -14.08
CA GLY A 245 7.26 10.51 -14.32
C GLY A 245 7.92 9.45 -13.44
N VAL A 246 8.91 8.75 -13.96
CA VAL A 246 9.69 7.73 -13.23
C VAL A 246 11.15 8.12 -13.11
N GLY A 247 11.63 8.19 -11.88
CA GLY A 247 13.01 8.50 -11.52
C GLY A 247 13.91 7.27 -11.58
N ARG A 248 15.22 7.47 -11.51
CA ARG A 248 16.25 6.42 -11.69
C ARG A 248 16.19 5.23 -10.73
N GLY A 249 15.34 5.26 -9.71
CA GLY A 249 15.08 4.15 -8.78
C GLY A 249 13.86 3.31 -9.16
N VAL A 250 13.15 3.65 -10.24
CA VAL A 250 11.92 2.98 -10.68
C VAL A 250 12.01 2.63 -12.16
N ALA A 251 11.50 1.46 -12.55
CA ALA A 251 11.19 1.12 -13.93
C ALA A 251 9.69 0.97 -14.10
N ALA A 252 9.15 1.39 -15.26
CA ALA A 252 7.79 1.10 -15.66
C ALA A 252 7.77 -0.10 -16.61
N VAL A 253 6.88 -1.04 -16.37
CA VAL A 253 6.79 -2.31 -17.09
C VAL A 253 5.36 -2.50 -17.62
N ARG A 254 5.25 -2.93 -18.87
CA ARG A 254 3.98 -3.24 -19.52
C ARG A 254 4.16 -4.47 -20.42
N HIS A 255 3.25 -5.41 -20.34
CA HIS A 255 3.23 -6.55 -21.24
C HIS A 255 2.95 -6.09 -22.69
N ASN A 256 3.69 -6.66 -23.67
CA ASN A 256 3.63 -6.24 -25.07
C ASN A 256 2.25 -6.45 -25.72
N ALA A 257 1.52 -7.47 -25.30
CA ALA A 257 0.16 -7.76 -25.79
C ALA A 257 -0.95 -7.13 -24.93
N GLY A 258 -0.59 -6.29 -23.95
CA GLY A 258 -1.54 -5.76 -22.95
C GLY A 258 -1.63 -6.67 -21.71
N GLY A 259 -2.60 -6.39 -20.82
CA GLY A 259 -2.75 -7.15 -19.58
C GLY A 259 -2.03 -6.48 -18.39
N THR A 260 -2.71 -5.55 -17.72
CA THR A 260 -2.16 -4.80 -16.61
C THR A 260 -2.09 -5.64 -15.35
N ALA A 261 -3.15 -6.42 -15.05
CA ALA A 261 -3.19 -7.33 -13.92
C ALA A 261 -2.18 -8.47 -14.07
N TYR A 262 -2.05 -9.04 -15.28
CA TYR A 262 -1.06 -10.06 -15.59
C TYR A 262 0.37 -9.51 -15.37
N THR A 263 0.67 -8.33 -15.92
CA THR A 263 1.99 -7.69 -15.75
C THR A 263 2.35 -7.52 -14.29
N TYR A 264 1.42 -7.03 -13.48
CA TYR A 264 1.63 -6.80 -12.06
C TYR A 264 1.93 -8.10 -11.31
N GLN A 265 1.13 -9.13 -11.52
CA GLN A 265 1.33 -10.41 -10.84
C GLN A 265 2.59 -11.13 -11.33
N CYS A 266 2.91 -11.05 -12.62
CA CYS A 266 4.15 -11.61 -13.18
C CYS A 266 5.39 -10.94 -12.56
N MET A 267 5.43 -9.60 -12.49
CA MET A 267 6.54 -8.89 -11.85
C MET A 267 6.64 -9.21 -10.35
N ARG A 268 5.50 -9.45 -9.70
CA ARG A 268 5.44 -9.85 -8.29
C ARG A 268 5.99 -11.26 -8.06
N ASP A 269 5.73 -12.19 -8.97
CA ASP A 269 6.24 -13.56 -8.91
C ASP A 269 7.76 -13.61 -9.09
N LEU A 270 8.32 -12.68 -9.87
CA LEU A 270 9.76 -12.54 -10.06
C LEU A 270 10.51 -11.96 -8.84
N ARG A 271 9.84 -11.73 -7.71
CA ARG A 271 10.42 -11.09 -6.52
C ARG A 271 11.66 -11.82 -6.01
N ASP A 272 11.63 -13.15 -5.98
CA ASP A 272 12.77 -13.95 -5.50
C ASP A 272 13.96 -13.85 -6.48
N ALA A 273 13.70 -13.73 -7.77
CA ALA A 273 14.71 -13.45 -8.77
C ALA A 273 15.31 -12.04 -8.64
N PHE A 274 14.55 -11.06 -8.20
CA PHE A 274 15.06 -9.73 -7.87
C PHE A 274 15.92 -9.71 -6.60
N ALA A 275 15.62 -10.57 -5.61
CA ALA A 275 16.33 -10.58 -4.33
C ALA A 275 17.85 -10.86 -4.47
N GLN A 276 18.26 -11.61 -5.51
CA GLN A 276 19.68 -11.84 -5.79
C GLN A 276 20.46 -10.56 -6.09
N TYR A 277 19.80 -9.51 -6.56
CA TYR A 277 20.41 -8.20 -6.87
C TYR A 277 20.51 -7.29 -5.65
N GLU A 278 19.88 -7.63 -4.52
CA GLU A 278 20.06 -6.92 -3.24
C GLU A 278 21.35 -7.33 -2.54
N ALA A 279 21.74 -8.61 -2.64
CA ALA A 279 22.88 -9.19 -1.93
C ALA A 279 24.24 -8.99 -2.65
N GLY A 280 24.27 -8.41 -3.83
CA GLY A 280 25.44 -8.38 -4.74
C GLY A 280 26.53 -7.36 -4.40
N GLY A 281 27.05 -7.31 -3.18
CA GLY A 281 28.42 -6.80 -2.89
C GLY A 281 28.67 -5.29 -2.99
N THR A 282 27.70 -4.46 -3.36
CA THR A 282 27.76 -3.00 -3.26
C THR A 282 26.91 -2.50 -2.10
N VAL A 283 27.29 -1.37 -1.51
CA VAL A 283 26.59 -0.80 -0.32
C VAL A 283 25.09 -0.60 -0.55
N PHE A 284 24.61 -0.58 -1.80
CA PHE A 284 23.20 -0.51 -2.17
C PHE A 284 22.93 -1.40 -3.39
N GLY A 285 22.00 -2.36 -3.25
CA GLY A 285 21.53 -3.22 -4.34
C GLY A 285 20.93 -2.42 -5.51
N SER A 286 21.15 -2.88 -6.72
CA SER A 286 20.51 -2.33 -7.92
C SER A 286 20.49 -3.35 -9.05
N ILE A 287 19.46 -3.27 -9.92
CA ILE A 287 19.40 -4.03 -11.17
C ILE A 287 19.47 -3.07 -12.35
N GLY A 288 20.39 -3.36 -13.30
CA GLY A 288 20.51 -2.60 -14.53
C GLY A 288 19.51 -3.06 -15.61
N LYS A 289 19.41 -2.26 -16.69
CA LYS A 289 18.52 -2.57 -17.80
C LYS A 289 18.80 -3.94 -18.42
N LYS A 290 20.10 -4.28 -18.62
CA LYS A 290 20.51 -5.52 -19.27
C LYS A 290 20.13 -6.74 -18.46
N GLU A 291 20.38 -6.69 -17.16
CA GLU A 291 20.04 -7.76 -16.21
C GLU A 291 18.53 -7.95 -16.11
N PHE A 292 17.78 -6.84 -16.00
CA PHE A 292 16.32 -6.89 -15.93
C PHE A 292 15.71 -7.48 -17.20
N HIS A 293 16.20 -7.07 -18.38
CA HIS A 293 15.74 -7.64 -19.66
C HIS A 293 16.09 -9.13 -19.82
N ALA A 294 17.20 -9.59 -19.24
CA ALA A 294 17.66 -10.96 -19.36
C ALA A 294 17.01 -11.94 -18.38
N MET A 295 16.21 -11.47 -17.42
CA MET A 295 15.51 -12.35 -16.48
C MET A 295 14.58 -13.29 -17.24
N SER A 296 14.67 -14.59 -16.96
CA SER A 296 13.82 -15.61 -17.58
C SER A 296 12.43 -15.62 -16.99
N CYS A 297 11.41 -15.91 -17.81
CA CYS A 297 10.04 -16.10 -17.39
C CYS A 297 9.35 -17.16 -18.24
N VAL A 298 8.34 -17.82 -17.68
CA VAL A 298 7.45 -18.71 -18.42
C VAL A 298 6.43 -17.86 -19.17
N VAL A 299 6.23 -18.14 -20.44
CA VAL A 299 5.36 -17.38 -21.34
C VAL A 299 4.18 -18.25 -21.77
N PRO A 300 2.98 -17.96 -21.27
CA PRO A 300 1.77 -18.66 -21.69
C PRO A 300 1.27 -18.18 -23.09
N PRO A 301 0.37 -18.93 -23.72
CA PRO A 301 -0.37 -18.44 -24.88
C PRO A 301 -1.14 -17.14 -24.58
N ALA A 302 -1.17 -16.22 -25.55
CA ALA A 302 -1.83 -14.91 -25.38
C ALA A 302 -3.32 -15.01 -24.98
N ALA A 303 -4.02 -16.04 -25.42
CA ALA A 303 -5.41 -16.29 -25.04
C ALA A 303 -5.58 -16.50 -23.53
N LEU A 304 -4.62 -17.15 -22.85
CA LEU A 304 -4.64 -17.33 -21.39
C LEU A 304 -4.37 -16.02 -20.66
N VAL A 305 -3.47 -15.18 -21.18
CA VAL A 305 -3.25 -13.84 -20.62
C VAL A 305 -4.53 -13.01 -20.70
N THR A 306 -5.23 -13.07 -21.86
CA THR A 306 -6.51 -12.38 -22.03
C THR A 306 -7.58 -12.91 -21.08
N ALA A 307 -7.73 -14.23 -20.97
CA ALA A 307 -8.70 -14.84 -20.05
C ALA A 307 -8.40 -14.51 -18.58
N PHE A 308 -7.13 -14.48 -18.19
CA PHE A 308 -6.73 -14.03 -16.86
C PHE A 308 -7.08 -12.56 -16.61
N GLU A 309 -6.80 -11.70 -17.58
CA GLU A 309 -7.10 -10.27 -17.48
C GLU A 309 -8.60 -10.02 -17.29
N GLU A 310 -9.46 -10.77 -18.00
CA GLU A 310 -10.92 -10.68 -17.85
C GLU A 310 -11.38 -11.00 -16.42
N GLN A 311 -10.67 -11.90 -15.72
CA GLN A 311 -10.97 -12.25 -14.34
C GLN A 311 -10.35 -11.28 -13.34
N ALA A 312 -9.13 -10.80 -13.59
CA ALA A 312 -8.34 -10.01 -12.67
C ALA A 312 -8.58 -8.50 -12.77
N ALA A 313 -8.90 -7.95 -13.94
CA ALA A 313 -9.14 -6.52 -14.12
C ALA A 313 -10.32 -5.96 -13.29
N PRO A 314 -11.43 -6.68 -13.09
CA PRO A 314 -12.47 -6.25 -12.16
C PRO A 314 -11.97 -6.17 -10.71
N ILE A 315 -11.10 -7.07 -10.31
CA ILE A 315 -10.46 -7.04 -8.97
C ILE A 315 -9.61 -5.79 -8.83
N ASP A 316 -8.73 -5.51 -9.82
CA ASP A 316 -7.89 -4.31 -9.83
C ASP A 316 -8.72 -3.02 -9.80
N SER A 317 -9.81 -2.98 -10.55
CA SER A 317 -10.73 -1.84 -10.56
C SER A 317 -11.36 -1.62 -9.18
N ARG A 318 -11.72 -2.69 -8.49
CA ARG A 318 -12.29 -2.61 -7.14
C ARG A 318 -11.26 -2.20 -6.10
N LEU A 319 -10.03 -2.70 -6.22
CA LEU A 319 -8.89 -2.27 -5.39
C LEU A 319 -8.67 -0.76 -5.50
N LEU A 320 -8.62 -0.24 -6.71
CA LEU A 320 -8.44 1.20 -6.95
C LEU A 320 -9.60 2.02 -6.39
N ALA A 321 -10.84 1.58 -6.58
CA ALA A 321 -12.01 2.25 -6.03
C ALA A 321 -11.99 2.31 -4.50
N GLY A 322 -11.60 1.21 -3.82
CA GLY A 322 -11.45 1.14 -2.37
C GLY A 322 -10.35 2.07 -1.83
N GLU A 323 -9.23 2.18 -2.55
CA GLU A 323 -8.15 3.10 -2.20
C GLU A 323 -8.58 4.57 -2.36
N CYS A 324 -9.21 4.91 -3.48
CA CYS A 324 -9.73 6.26 -3.72
C CYS A 324 -10.79 6.66 -2.67
N GLU A 325 -11.72 5.75 -2.33
CA GLU A 325 -12.71 5.98 -1.28
C GLU A 325 -12.03 6.24 0.06
N SER A 326 -11.02 5.43 0.42
CA SER A 326 -10.28 5.58 1.67
C SER A 326 -9.56 6.93 1.77
N HIS A 327 -8.95 7.40 0.67
CA HIS A 327 -8.32 8.73 0.63
C HIS A 327 -9.34 9.86 0.84
N VAL A 328 -10.51 9.78 0.22
CA VAL A 328 -11.58 10.78 0.39
C VAL A 328 -12.10 10.78 1.84
N LEU A 329 -12.34 9.61 2.42
CA LEU A 329 -12.80 9.47 3.80
C LEU A 329 -11.77 9.99 4.80
N ALA A 330 -10.48 9.70 4.60
CA ALA A 330 -9.40 10.22 5.43
C ALA A 330 -9.31 11.75 5.35
N SER A 331 -9.38 12.32 4.15
CA SER A 331 -9.38 13.78 3.96
C SER A 331 -10.60 14.44 4.63
N LEU A 332 -11.77 13.83 4.52
CA LEU A 332 -13.00 14.31 5.17
C LEU A 332 -12.85 14.26 6.70
N ARG A 333 -12.40 13.14 7.25
CA ARG A 333 -12.12 12.98 8.69
C ARG A 333 -11.15 14.06 9.19
N ASP A 334 -10.03 14.25 8.49
CA ASP A 334 -8.96 15.18 8.88
C ASP A 334 -9.43 16.64 8.79
N THR A 335 -10.37 16.94 7.90
CA THR A 335 -11.02 18.27 7.80
C THR A 335 -12.05 18.49 8.90
N LEU A 336 -12.85 17.48 9.23
CA LEU A 336 -13.90 17.57 10.24
C LEU A 336 -13.35 17.57 11.67
N LEU A 337 -12.31 16.79 11.93
CA LEU A 337 -11.75 16.60 13.27
C LEU A 337 -11.44 17.91 14.02
N PRO A 338 -10.66 18.86 13.49
CA PRO A 338 -10.35 20.10 14.21
C PRO A 338 -11.59 20.94 14.47
N ARG A 339 -12.54 21.00 13.53
CA ARG A 339 -13.74 21.81 13.61
C ARG A 339 -14.77 21.27 14.61
N LEU A 340 -14.90 19.95 14.70
CA LEU A 340 -15.76 19.28 15.67
C LEU A 340 -15.19 19.36 17.10
N VAL A 341 -13.88 19.16 17.22
CA VAL A 341 -13.19 19.21 18.52
C VAL A 341 -13.12 20.62 19.10
N SER A 342 -12.97 21.65 18.25
CA SER A 342 -12.99 23.06 18.69
C SER A 342 -14.39 23.59 18.99
N GLY A 343 -15.45 22.86 18.59
CA GLY A 343 -16.84 23.33 18.69
C GLY A 343 -17.24 24.36 17.63
N GLU A 344 -16.43 24.53 16.59
CA GLU A 344 -16.78 25.34 15.40
C GLU A 344 -17.94 24.70 14.62
N LEU A 345 -17.92 23.36 14.54
CA LEU A 345 -19.06 22.56 14.08
C LEU A 345 -19.74 21.87 15.26
N ARG A 346 -21.07 21.86 15.24
CA ARG A 346 -21.94 21.12 16.18
C ARG A 346 -22.58 19.92 15.49
N THR A 347 -22.76 18.84 16.24
CA THR A 347 -23.41 17.59 15.76
C THR A 347 -24.88 17.55 16.12
#